data_d07ff9e24f48b3552a1ed0cc5380bc04
#
_entry.id   d07ff9e24f48b3552a1ed0cc5380bc04
#
_cell.length_a   1.000
_cell.length_b   1.000
_cell.length_c   1.000
_cell.angle_alpha   90.00
_cell.angle_beta   90.00
_cell.angle_gamma   90.00
#
_symmetry.space_group_name_H-M   'P 1'
#
loop_
_entity.id
_entity.type
_entity.pdbx_description
1 polymer ?
#
loop_
_entity_poly.entity_id
_entity_poly.type
_entity_poly.pdbx_seq_one_letter_code
_entity_poly.pdbx_strand_id
1 'polypeptide(L)'
;RKMPVLVGICTLFTLHVAGVYWWYRNDDLLYPLIMLPPKEIPPFWHAVFIIMVNDTLVRQAAMVVKCLLLMYYKNSRGRNYRRQGQMLTLVEYLLLLYRALLPTPVWYRFFLNKEYGSFFSSLMTGLYLTFKLTSVVEKVQSFFTAVKALSRKEIHYGAYATSEQVTAAGDMCAICQEKMHAPILLRCKHIFCEDCVSEWFERERTCPLCRALVKPADLKSFGDGSTSLFFQLF
;
A
#
# COMPACT_ATOMS: atom_id res chain seq x y z
N ARG A 1 11.22 5.40 14.16
CA ARG A 1 11.26 6.73 13.49
C ARG A 1 10.99 7.83 14.51
N LYS A 2 11.68 8.96 14.40
CA LYS A 2 11.55 10.09 15.36
C LYS A 2 10.24 10.84 15.12
N MET A 3 9.51 11.14 16.19
CA MET A 3 8.23 11.89 16.12
C MET A 3 8.30 13.21 15.36
N PRO A 4 9.29 14.08 15.59
CA PRO A 4 9.35 15.36 14.90
C PRO A 4 9.49 15.21 13.38
N VAL A 5 10.15 14.15 12.90
CA VAL A 5 10.27 13.86 11.46
C VAL A 5 8.90 13.49 10.88
N LEU A 6 8.14 12.63 11.55
CA LEU A 6 6.80 12.24 11.10
C LEU A 6 5.83 13.43 11.06
N VAL A 7 5.87 14.28 12.09
CA VAL A 7 5.06 15.52 12.14
C VAL A 7 5.48 16.47 11.01
N GLY A 8 6.77 16.64 10.76
CA GLY A 8 7.29 17.48 9.67
C GLY A 8 6.83 17.00 8.30
N ILE A 9 6.92 15.71 8.01
CA ILE A 9 6.45 15.11 6.75
C ILE A 9 4.94 15.29 6.60
N CYS A 10 4.17 15.00 7.65
CA CYS A 10 2.72 15.14 7.65
C CYS A 10 2.30 16.60 7.35
N THR A 11 2.92 17.57 8.02
CA THR A 11 2.65 19.00 7.83
C THR A 11 3.01 19.44 6.40
N LEU A 12 4.18 19.07 5.90
CA LEU A 12 4.66 19.44 4.57
C LEU A 12 3.70 18.93 3.48
N PHE A 13 3.34 17.65 3.52
CA PHE A 13 2.46 17.06 2.52
C PHE A 13 1.03 17.59 2.62
N THR A 14 0.51 17.83 3.82
CA THR A 14 -0.82 18.42 4.01
C THR A 14 -0.88 19.84 3.44
N LEU A 15 0.13 20.67 3.69
CA LEU A 15 0.21 22.02 3.14
C LEU A 15 0.33 22.00 1.61
N HIS A 16 1.11 21.09 1.04
CA HIS A 16 1.24 20.97 -0.42
C HIS A 16 -0.08 20.54 -1.07
N VAL A 17 -0.75 19.53 -0.55
CA VAL A 17 -2.05 19.07 -1.05
C VAL A 17 -3.10 20.18 -0.96
N ALA A 18 -3.19 20.85 0.18
CA ALA A 18 -4.11 21.97 0.37
C ALA A 18 -3.81 23.15 -0.56
N GLY A 19 -2.54 23.49 -0.76
CA GLY A 19 -2.10 24.54 -1.67
C GLY A 19 -2.45 24.28 -3.13
N VAL A 20 -2.20 23.05 -3.60
CA VAL A 20 -2.55 22.64 -4.98
C VAL A 20 -4.06 22.60 -5.17
N TYR A 21 -4.80 22.07 -4.20
CA TYR A 21 -6.26 22.07 -4.23
C TYR A 21 -6.82 23.50 -4.31
N TRP A 22 -6.31 24.42 -3.49
CA TRP A 22 -6.75 25.82 -3.49
C TRP A 22 -6.40 26.52 -4.81
N TRP A 23 -5.22 26.28 -5.39
CA TRP A 23 -4.78 26.89 -6.64
C TRP A 23 -5.63 26.45 -7.84
N TYR A 24 -5.97 25.15 -7.91
CA TYR A 24 -6.72 24.56 -9.01
C TYR A 24 -8.22 24.35 -8.71
N ARG A 25 -8.76 24.96 -7.66
CA ARG A 25 -10.16 24.75 -7.23
C ARG A 25 -11.22 25.06 -8.29
N ASN A 26 -10.93 25.99 -9.21
CA ASN A 26 -11.84 26.44 -10.27
C ASN A 26 -11.64 25.68 -11.57
N ASP A 27 -10.62 24.83 -11.67
CA ASP A 27 -10.30 24.05 -12.84
C ASP A 27 -10.91 22.64 -12.77
N ASP A 28 -11.21 22.06 -13.93
CA ASP A 28 -11.69 20.67 -14.04
C ASP A 28 -10.61 19.63 -13.68
N LEU A 29 -9.44 20.09 -13.27
CA LEU A 29 -8.31 19.23 -12.88
C LEU A 29 -8.64 18.26 -11.76
N LEU A 30 -9.52 18.66 -10.84
CA LEU A 30 -9.88 17.87 -9.67
C LEU A 30 -11.09 16.96 -9.84
N TYR A 31 -11.82 17.05 -10.95
CA TYR A 31 -12.96 16.16 -11.21
C TYR A 31 -12.63 14.67 -11.18
N PRO A 32 -11.47 14.21 -11.70
CA PRO A 32 -11.11 12.79 -11.61
C PRO A 32 -10.94 12.28 -10.17
N LEU A 33 -10.62 13.13 -9.20
CA LEU A 33 -10.52 12.74 -7.78
C LEU A 33 -11.86 12.25 -7.22
N ILE A 34 -12.97 12.80 -7.70
CA ILE A 34 -14.32 12.37 -7.32
C ILE A 34 -14.96 11.43 -8.34
N MET A 35 -14.15 10.84 -9.21
CA MET A 35 -14.57 9.91 -10.28
C MET A 35 -15.57 10.50 -11.26
N LEU A 36 -15.55 11.82 -11.47
CA LEU A 36 -16.34 12.49 -12.48
C LEU A 36 -15.50 12.74 -13.75
N PRO A 37 -16.07 12.52 -14.94
CA PRO A 37 -15.39 12.86 -16.18
C PRO A 37 -15.26 14.38 -16.34
N PRO A 38 -14.19 14.89 -16.98
CA PRO A 38 -14.05 16.30 -17.30
C PRO A 38 -15.23 16.80 -18.16
N LYS A 39 -15.61 18.06 -18.01
CA LYS A 39 -16.70 18.67 -18.80
C LYS A 39 -16.39 18.76 -20.28
N GLU A 40 -15.12 19.06 -20.61
CA GLU A 40 -14.62 19.16 -21.96
C GLU A 40 -13.65 18.04 -22.28
N ILE A 41 -13.48 17.71 -23.56
CA ILE A 41 -12.48 16.73 -24.02
C ILE A 41 -11.11 17.36 -23.91
N PRO A 42 -10.21 16.89 -23.02
CA PRO A 42 -8.89 17.45 -22.87
C PRO A 42 -7.98 17.05 -24.05
N PRO A 43 -7.02 17.90 -24.45
CA PRO A 43 -5.91 17.49 -25.31
C PRO A 43 -5.10 16.37 -24.65
N PHE A 44 -4.43 15.54 -25.46
CA PHE A 44 -3.67 14.38 -24.94
C PHE A 44 -2.68 14.77 -23.83
N TRP A 45 -1.87 15.78 -24.04
CA TRP A 45 -0.89 16.22 -23.04
C TRP A 45 -1.52 16.82 -21.78
N HIS A 46 -2.63 17.50 -21.94
CA HIS A 46 -3.39 18.01 -20.80
C HIS A 46 -4.02 16.87 -19.99
N ALA A 47 -4.52 15.84 -20.64
CA ALA A 47 -5.02 14.62 -19.98
C ALA A 47 -3.91 13.93 -19.17
N VAL A 48 -2.72 13.77 -19.74
CA VAL A 48 -1.55 13.21 -19.05
C VAL A 48 -1.17 14.07 -17.83
N PHE A 49 -1.16 15.39 -17.98
CA PHE A 49 -0.88 16.31 -16.88
C PHE A 49 -1.90 16.18 -15.73
N ILE A 50 -3.19 16.15 -16.04
CA ILE A 50 -4.27 15.96 -15.06
C ILE A 50 -4.06 14.65 -14.28
N ILE A 51 -3.78 13.55 -14.98
CA ILE A 51 -3.56 12.24 -14.36
C ILE A 51 -2.35 12.27 -13.45
N MET A 52 -1.23 12.84 -13.87
CA MET A 52 -0.01 12.92 -13.08
C MET A 52 -0.19 13.76 -11.82
N VAL A 53 -0.85 14.90 -11.92
CA VAL A 53 -1.12 15.79 -10.78
C VAL A 53 -2.02 15.08 -9.76
N ASN A 54 -3.12 14.48 -10.21
CA ASN A 54 -4.04 13.76 -9.33
C ASN A 54 -3.38 12.55 -8.67
N ASP A 55 -2.58 11.78 -9.39
CA ASP A 55 -1.84 10.65 -8.84
C ASP A 55 -0.84 11.10 -7.76
N THR A 56 -0.13 12.21 -7.99
CA THR A 56 0.79 12.78 -7.01
C THR A 56 0.07 13.25 -5.75
N LEU A 57 -1.07 13.93 -5.89
CA LEU A 57 -1.87 14.39 -4.74
C LEU A 57 -2.39 13.21 -3.91
N VAL A 58 -2.88 12.17 -4.56
CA VAL A 58 -3.36 10.96 -3.89
C VAL A 58 -2.24 10.25 -3.14
N ARG A 59 -1.05 10.14 -3.72
CA ARG A 59 0.11 9.57 -3.03
C ARG A 59 0.51 10.37 -1.79
N GLN A 60 0.53 11.70 -1.90
CA GLN A 60 0.86 12.56 -0.76
C GLN A 60 -0.18 12.45 0.36
N ALA A 61 -1.47 12.42 0.02
CA ALA A 61 -2.54 12.20 0.99
C ALA A 61 -2.39 10.83 1.70
N ALA A 62 -2.04 9.79 0.96
CA ALA A 62 -1.79 8.47 1.54
C ALA A 62 -0.54 8.46 2.44
N MET A 63 0.52 9.19 2.11
CA MET A 63 1.68 9.36 2.99
C MET A 63 1.31 10.04 4.30
N VAL A 64 0.42 11.03 4.27
CA VAL A 64 -0.12 11.65 5.50
C VAL A 64 -0.86 10.61 6.35
N VAL A 65 -1.73 9.81 5.76
CA VAL A 65 -2.45 8.74 6.48
C VAL A 65 -1.48 7.73 7.09
N LYS A 66 -0.47 7.30 6.35
CA LYS A 66 0.56 6.38 6.84
C LYS A 66 1.37 6.99 8.00
N CYS A 67 1.73 8.26 7.93
CA CYS A 67 2.40 8.95 9.02
C CYS A 67 1.54 9.01 10.29
N LEU A 68 0.23 9.27 10.15
CA LEU A 68 -0.71 9.26 11.27
C LEU A 68 -0.83 7.87 11.90
N LEU A 69 -0.89 6.81 11.09
CA LEU A 69 -0.87 5.43 11.59
C LEU A 69 0.44 5.09 12.33
N LEU A 70 1.58 5.51 11.81
CA LEU A 70 2.87 5.33 12.46
C LEU A 70 2.96 6.09 13.80
N MET A 71 2.39 7.27 13.89
CA MET A 71 2.32 8.02 15.15
C MET A 71 1.42 7.33 16.17
N TYR A 72 0.28 6.81 15.74
CA TYR A 72 -0.65 6.09 16.59
C TYR A 72 -0.02 4.82 17.18
N TYR A 73 0.72 4.06 16.36
CA TYR A 73 1.38 2.81 16.77
C TYR A 73 2.83 2.98 17.25
N LYS A 74 3.27 4.19 17.58
CA LYS A 74 4.68 4.50 17.89
C LYS A 74 5.32 3.58 18.94
N ASN A 75 4.59 3.28 20.00
CA ASN A 75 5.08 2.49 21.15
C ASN A 75 4.56 1.04 21.10
N SER A 76 4.07 0.57 19.96
CA SER A 76 3.52 -0.78 19.84
C SER A 76 4.63 -1.83 19.78
N ARG A 77 4.42 -2.95 20.47
CA ARG A 77 5.27 -4.13 20.48
C ARG A 77 4.42 -5.39 20.25
N GLY A 78 5.02 -6.46 19.75
CA GLY A 78 4.38 -7.74 19.57
C GLY A 78 3.22 -7.71 18.59
N ARG A 79 2.07 -8.17 19.03
CA ARG A 79 0.85 -8.25 18.21
C ARG A 79 0.46 -6.90 17.60
N ASN A 80 0.64 -5.79 18.32
CA ASN A 80 0.31 -4.46 17.84
C ASN A 80 1.27 -4.02 16.71
N TYR A 81 2.54 -4.37 16.81
CA TYR A 81 3.51 -4.13 15.75
C TYR A 81 3.15 -4.85 14.45
N ARG A 82 2.78 -6.14 14.54
CA ARG A 82 2.28 -6.91 13.39
C ARG A 82 1.03 -6.28 12.78
N ARG A 83 0.10 -5.83 13.63
CA ARG A 83 -1.12 -5.15 13.19
C ARG A 83 -0.82 -3.83 12.48
N GLN A 84 0.17 -3.08 12.94
CA GLN A 84 0.68 -1.88 12.26
C GLN A 84 1.13 -2.19 10.83
N GLY A 85 1.96 -3.20 10.63
CA GLY A 85 2.42 -3.61 9.31
C GLY A 85 1.28 -4.03 8.39
N GLN A 86 0.31 -4.78 8.91
CA GLN A 86 -0.89 -5.20 8.17
C GLN A 86 -1.78 -4.00 7.79
N MET A 87 -1.96 -3.04 8.68
CA MET A 87 -2.74 -1.81 8.40
C MET A 87 -2.07 -0.95 7.33
N LEU A 88 -0.76 -0.77 7.40
CA LEU A 88 -0.01 -0.05 6.37
C LEU A 88 -0.10 -0.73 4.99
N THR A 89 -0.02 -2.05 4.96
CA THR A 89 -0.21 -2.84 3.74
C THR A 89 -1.62 -2.69 3.18
N LEU A 90 -2.64 -2.72 4.03
CA LEU A 90 -4.03 -2.51 3.62
C LEU A 90 -4.25 -1.12 3.00
N VAL A 91 -3.72 -0.08 3.64
CA VAL A 91 -3.78 1.29 3.13
C VAL A 91 -3.12 1.39 1.76
N GLU A 92 -1.96 0.74 1.56
CA GLU A 92 -1.28 0.74 0.27
C GLU A 92 -2.09 0.03 -0.83
N TYR A 93 -2.69 -1.12 -0.55
CA TYR A 93 -3.54 -1.80 -1.53
C TYR A 93 -4.82 -1.03 -1.86
N LEU A 94 -5.43 -0.37 -0.88
CA LEU A 94 -6.55 0.54 -1.12
C LEU A 94 -6.12 1.72 -2.01
N LEU A 95 -4.95 2.29 -1.72
CA LEU A 95 -4.35 3.35 -2.52
C LEU A 95 -4.09 2.91 -3.97
N LEU A 96 -3.51 1.73 -4.16
CA LEU A 96 -3.24 1.19 -5.49
C LEU A 96 -4.53 0.98 -6.29
N LEU A 97 -5.60 0.49 -5.64
CA LEU A 97 -6.91 0.37 -6.27
C LEU A 97 -7.48 1.74 -6.68
N TYR A 98 -7.42 2.71 -5.80
CA TYR A 98 -7.91 4.06 -6.10
C TYR A 98 -7.11 4.72 -7.24
N ARG A 99 -5.79 4.60 -7.21
CA ARG A 99 -4.92 5.10 -8.28
C ARG A 99 -5.15 4.39 -9.61
N ALA A 100 -5.52 3.11 -9.61
CA ALA A 100 -5.90 2.39 -10.81
C ALA A 100 -7.20 2.93 -11.43
N LEU A 101 -8.15 3.37 -10.60
CA LEU A 101 -9.42 3.94 -11.05
C LEU A 101 -9.31 5.42 -11.45
N LEU A 102 -8.30 6.13 -10.97
CA LEU A 102 -8.16 7.57 -11.15
C LEU A 102 -8.04 8.02 -12.62
N PRO A 103 -7.27 7.37 -13.51
CA PRO A 103 -7.19 7.73 -14.92
C PRO A 103 -8.46 7.42 -15.73
N THR A 104 -9.32 6.55 -15.26
CA THR A 104 -10.48 6.04 -16.00
C THR A 104 -11.43 7.14 -16.49
N PRO A 105 -11.89 8.12 -15.67
CA PRO A 105 -12.78 9.18 -16.14
C PRO A 105 -12.16 10.05 -17.23
N VAL A 106 -10.87 10.33 -17.13
CA VAL A 106 -10.13 11.18 -18.08
C VAL A 106 -10.01 10.50 -19.44
N TRP A 107 -9.54 9.25 -19.46
CA TRP A 107 -9.41 8.51 -20.71
C TRP A 107 -10.74 8.09 -21.31
N TYR A 108 -11.74 7.79 -20.51
CA TYR A 108 -13.09 7.54 -20.98
C TYR A 108 -13.61 8.76 -21.77
N ARG A 109 -13.49 9.95 -21.20
CA ARG A 109 -13.88 11.19 -21.89
C ARG A 109 -13.05 11.46 -23.12
N PHE A 110 -11.74 11.23 -23.07
CA PHE A 110 -10.84 11.41 -24.20
C PHE A 110 -11.18 10.48 -25.37
N PHE A 111 -11.43 9.20 -25.11
CA PHE A 111 -11.79 8.24 -26.16
C PHE A 111 -13.21 8.40 -26.71
N LEU A 112 -14.09 9.08 -26.02
CA LEU A 112 -15.42 9.45 -26.53
C LEU A 112 -15.38 10.57 -27.59
N ASN A 113 -14.22 11.12 -27.91
CA ASN A 113 -14.07 12.10 -28.96
C ASN A 113 -14.46 11.51 -30.32
N LYS A 114 -15.50 12.07 -30.94
CA LYS A 114 -16.04 11.61 -32.22
C LYS A 114 -15.32 12.16 -33.45
N GLU A 115 -14.29 12.98 -33.28
CA GLU A 115 -13.51 13.57 -34.39
C GLU A 115 -12.85 12.48 -35.28
N TYR A 116 -12.53 11.32 -34.72
CA TYR A 116 -11.93 10.18 -35.42
C TYR A 116 -12.95 9.16 -35.96
N GLY A 117 -14.26 9.45 -35.89
CA GLY A 117 -15.33 8.57 -36.29
C GLY A 117 -15.97 7.81 -35.12
N SER A 118 -17.29 7.57 -35.20
CA SER A 118 -18.05 6.92 -34.11
C SER A 118 -17.65 5.46 -33.88
N PHE A 119 -17.33 4.73 -34.94
CA PHE A 119 -16.88 3.32 -34.83
C PHE A 119 -15.54 3.20 -34.15
N PHE A 120 -14.55 4.01 -34.54
CA PHE A 120 -13.23 4.02 -33.93
C PHE A 120 -13.28 4.42 -32.45
N SER A 121 -14.04 5.47 -32.14
CA SER A 121 -14.27 5.93 -30.76
C SER A 121 -14.89 4.82 -29.88
N SER A 122 -15.91 4.14 -30.36
CA SER A 122 -16.56 3.05 -29.65
C SER A 122 -15.62 1.85 -29.43
N LEU A 123 -14.85 1.49 -30.45
CA LEU A 123 -13.86 0.41 -30.39
C LEU A 123 -12.77 0.71 -29.36
N MET A 124 -12.16 1.89 -29.39
CA MET A 124 -11.11 2.30 -28.49
C MET A 124 -11.62 2.38 -27.03
N THR A 125 -12.81 2.92 -26.82
CA THR A 125 -13.44 2.97 -25.49
C THR A 125 -13.70 1.55 -24.96
N GLY A 126 -14.24 0.67 -25.79
CA GLY A 126 -14.49 -0.73 -25.40
C GLY A 126 -13.22 -1.48 -25.04
N LEU A 127 -12.15 -1.36 -25.83
CA LEU A 127 -10.85 -1.97 -25.55
C LEU A 127 -10.26 -1.42 -24.25
N TYR A 128 -10.24 -0.11 -24.08
CA TYR A 128 -9.72 0.52 -22.87
C TYR A 128 -10.45 0.04 -21.61
N LEU A 129 -11.79 0.04 -21.63
CA LEU A 129 -12.59 -0.42 -20.49
C LEU A 129 -12.37 -1.90 -20.20
N THR A 130 -12.20 -2.74 -21.22
CA THR A 130 -11.90 -4.17 -21.03
C THR A 130 -10.56 -4.39 -20.33
N PHE A 131 -9.49 -3.77 -20.82
CA PHE A 131 -8.17 -3.85 -20.18
C PHE A 131 -8.20 -3.29 -18.76
N LYS A 132 -8.89 -2.19 -18.56
CA LYS A 132 -9.01 -1.55 -17.26
C LYS A 132 -9.78 -2.43 -16.27
N LEU A 133 -10.84 -3.07 -16.70
CA LEU A 133 -11.62 -3.99 -15.87
C LEU A 133 -10.75 -5.14 -15.37
N THR A 134 -9.93 -5.76 -16.24
CA THR A 134 -9.00 -6.82 -15.85
C THR A 134 -8.02 -6.34 -14.77
N SER A 135 -7.40 -5.20 -14.99
CA SER A 135 -6.46 -4.60 -14.02
C SER A 135 -7.13 -4.28 -12.68
N VAL A 136 -8.35 -3.73 -12.70
CA VAL A 136 -9.12 -3.40 -11.49
C VAL A 136 -9.51 -4.66 -10.73
N VAL A 137 -9.91 -5.74 -11.41
CA VAL A 137 -10.23 -7.02 -10.76
C VAL A 137 -9.01 -7.57 -10.02
N GLU A 138 -7.82 -7.54 -10.60
CA GLU A 138 -6.59 -7.95 -9.92
C GLU A 138 -6.31 -7.10 -8.67
N LYS A 139 -6.48 -5.79 -8.75
CA LYS A 139 -6.29 -4.87 -7.61
C LYS A 139 -7.32 -5.12 -6.50
N VAL A 140 -8.57 -5.37 -6.86
CA VAL A 140 -9.65 -5.72 -5.90
C VAL A 140 -9.34 -7.04 -5.21
N GLN A 141 -8.91 -8.06 -5.93
CA GLN A 141 -8.50 -9.34 -5.34
C GLN A 141 -7.34 -9.17 -4.36
N SER A 142 -6.33 -8.39 -4.72
CA SER A 142 -5.20 -8.08 -3.84
C SER A 142 -5.64 -7.35 -2.57
N PHE A 143 -6.55 -6.38 -2.69
CA PHE A 143 -7.14 -5.66 -1.56
C PHE A 143 -7.90 -6.60 -0.62
N PHE A 144 -8.79 -7.44 -1.14
CA PHE A 144 -9.53 -8.40 -0.31
C PHE A 144 -8.61 -9.43 0.37
N THR A 145 -7.54 -9.86 -0.30
CA THR A 145 -6.53 -10.73 0.32
C THR A 145 -5.82 -10.03 1.48
N ALA A 146 -5.50 -8.74 1.35
CA ALA A 146 -4.94 -7.93 2.43
C ALA A 146 -5.92 -7.77 3.61
N VAL A 147 -7.21 -7.53 3.34
CA VAL A 147 -8.26 -7.48 4.37
C VAL A 147 -8.37 -8.82 5.11
N LYS A 148 -8.37 -9.92 4.36
CA LYS A 148 -8.42 -11.27 4.94
C LYS A 148 -7.19 -11.56 5.81
N ALA A 149 -6.00 -11.11 5.38
CA ALA A 149 -4.78 -11.22 6.18
C ALA A 149 -4.86 -10.42 7.49
N LEU A 150 -5.47 -9.23 7.47
CA LEU A 150 -5.69 -8.42 8.68
C LEU A 150 -6.65 -9.10 9.68
N SER A 151 -7.67 -9.79 9.17
CA SER A 151 -8.66 -10.49 9.98
C SER A 151 -8.12 -11.77 10.63
N ARG A 152 -7.02 -12.32 10.13
CA ARG A 152 -6.40 -13.53 10.67
C ARG A 152 -5.63 -13.22 11.95
N LYS A 153 -5.96 -13.95 13.01
CA LYS A 153 -5.26 -13.86 14.30
C LYS A 153 -4.04 -14.78 14.38
N GLU A 154 -3.96 -15.76 13.49
CA GLU A 154 -2.91 -16.77 13.49
C GLU A 154 -1.64 -16.29 12.79
N ILE A 155 -0.51 -16.78 13.30
CA ILE A 155 0.82 -16.52 12.75
C ILE A 155 1.07 -17.54 11.64
N HIS A 156 1.21 -17.08 10.39
CA HIS A 156 1.35 -17.98 9.24
C HIS A 156 2.71 -18.64 9.10
N TYR A 157 3.74 -18.07 9.73
CA TYR A 157 5.13 -18.51 9.59
C TYR A 157 5.60 -19.37 10.75
N GLY A 158 4.79 -19.56 11.80
CA GLY A 158 5.16 -20.35 12.97
C GLY A 158 4.06 -20.44 14.00
N ALA A 159 4.42 -20.88 15.19
CA ALA A 159 3.55 -20.96 16.37
C ALA A 159 4.26 -20.34 17.57
N TYR A 160 3.51 -19.99 18.62
CA TYR A 160 4.14 -19.57 19.87
C TYR A 160 4.92 -20.73 20.48
N ALA A 161 6.18 -20.46 20.85
CA ALA A 161 7.04 -21.44 21.49
C ALA A 161 6.67 -21.65 22.95
N THR A 162 6.80 -22.88 23.44
CA THR A 162 6.65 -23.21 24.87
C THR A 162 7.89 -22.77 25.66
N SER A 163 7.74 -22.58 26.98
CA SER A 163 8.89 -22.18 27.82
C SER A 163 10.02 -23.21 27.79
N GLU A 164 9.73 -24.49 27.66
CA GLU A 164 10.74 -25.55 27.52
C GLU A 164 11.55 -25.41 26.23
N GLN A 165 10.88 -25.10 25.14
CA GLN A 165 11.53 -24.87 23.84
C GLN A 165 12.43 -23.62 23.85
N VAL A 166 11.98 -22.57 24.54
CA VAL A 166 12.77 -21.32 24.69
C VAL A 166 14.02 -21.57 25.52
N THR A 167 13.90 -22.28 26.65
CA THR A 167 15.03 -22.63 27.50
C THR A 167 16.04 -23.52 26.76
N ALA A 168 15.57 -24.48 25.98
CA ALA A 168 16.42 -25.33 25.15
C ALA A 168 17.15 -24.54 24.05
N ALA A 169 16.58 -23.43 23.56
CA ALA A 169 17.16 -22.57 22.54
C ALA A 169 18.10 -21.47 23.10
N GLY A 170 18.19 -21.32 24.45
CA GLY A 170 19.13 -20.42 25.10
C GLY A 170 18.56 -19.06 25.53
N ASP A 171 17.24 -18.90 25.65
CA ASP A 171 16.51 -17.73 26.17
C ASP A 171 16.80 -16.36 25.49
N MET A 172 17.75 -16.30 24.57
CA MET A 172 18.18 -15.08 23.89
C MET A 172 17.74 -15.04 22.42
N CYS A 173 17.16 -13.95 22.00
CA CYS A 173 16.82 -13.73 20.61
C CYS A 173 18.06 -13.38 19.79
N ALA A 174 18.30 -14.08 18.68
CA ALA A 174 19.46 -13.82 17.82
C ALA A 174 19.38 -12.48 17.05
N ILE A 175 18.23 -11.83 17.02
CA ILE A 175 18.03 -10.55 16.31
C ILE A 175 18.29 -9.37 17.24
N CYS A 176 17.59 -9.29 18.39
CA CYS A 176 17.73 -8.18 19.34
C CYS A 176 18.78 -8.42 20.41
N GLN A 177 19.27 -9.66 20.56
CA GLN A 177 20.23 -10.06 21.59
C GLN A 177 19.74 -9.82 23.02
N GLU A 178 18.43 -9.75 23.20
CA GLU A 178 17.78 -9.62 24.51
C GLU A 178 17.03 -10.92 24.86
N LYS A 179 16.56 -11.02 26.10
CA LYS A 179 15.72 -12.12 26.54
C LYS A 179 14.45 -12.20 25.70
N MET A 180 14.10 -13.39 25.23
CA MET A 180 12.94 -13.59 24.37
C MET A 180 11.64 -13.18 25.05
N HIS A 181 10.85 -12.37 24.38
CA HIS A 181 9.48 -12.04 24.74
C HIS A 181 8.55 -12.38 23.58
N ALA A 182 7.37 -12.91 23.88
CA ALA A 182 6.45 -13.47 22.89
C ALA A 182 7.16 -14.36 21.85
N PRO A 183 7.86 -15.44 22.27
CA PRO A 183 8.72 -16.20 21.39
C PRO A 183 7.93 -16.98 20.35
N ILE A 184 8.36 -16.89 19.08
CA ILE A 184 7.77 -17.60 17.94
C ILE A 184 8.73 -18.66 17.44
N LEU A 185 8.26 -19.89 17.37
CA LEU A 185 8.92 -21.03 16.76
C LEU A 185 8.58 -21.10 15.28
N LEU A 186 9.59 -20.91 14.43
CA LEU A 186 9.45 -21.06 12.98
C LEU A 186 9.38 -22.53 12.57
N ARG A 187 8.92 -22.80 11.34
CA ARG A 187 8.89 -24.16 10.76
C ARG A 187 10.26 -24.83 10.70
N CYS A 188 11.33 -24.03 10.62
CA CYS A 188 12.72 -24.49 10.65
C CYS A 188 13.27 -24.72 12.07
N LYS A 189 12.42 -24.67 13.10
CA LYS A 189 12.73 -24.85 14.52
C LYS A 189 13.58 -23.76 15.18
N HIS A 190 13.81 -22.65 14.53
CA HIS A 190 14.45 -21.47 15.14
C HIS A 190 13.41 -20.60 15.85
N ILE A 191 13.80 -19.99 16.98
CA ILE A 191 12.92 -19.19 17.82
C ILE A 191 13.43 -17.75 17.87
N PHE A 192 12.49 -16.79 17.77
CA PHE A 192 12.74 -15.36 17.81
C PHE A 192 11.62 -14.65 18.56
N CYS A 193 11.85 -13.40 18.98
CA CYS A 193 10.78 -12.54 19.44
C CYS A 193 9.78 -12.25 18.32
N GLU A 194 8.50 -12.16 18.63
CA GLU A 194 7.44 -11.84 17.65
C GLU A 194 7.72 -10.55 16.89
N ASP A 195 8.16 -9.50 17.59
CA ASP A 195 8.49 -8.20 17.02
C ASP A 195 9.62 -8.30 16.00
N CYS A 196 10.72 -8.95 16.42
CA CYS A 196 11.93 -9.09 15.61
C CYS A 196 11.67 -9.88 14.33
N VAL A 197 10.99 -11.02 14.43
CA VAL A 197 10.70 -11.85 13.27
C VAL A 197 9.62 -11.24 12.36
N SER A 198 8.68 -10.52 12.92
CA SER A 198 7.68 -9.79 12.14
C SER A 198 8.30 -8.66 11.33
N GLU A 199 9.21 -7.88 11.93
CA GLU A 199 9.97 -6.84 11.21
C GLU A 199 10.87 -7.43 10.12
N TRP A 200 11.51 -8.55 10.40
CA TRP A 200 12.33 -9.26 9.43
C TRP A 200 11.51 -9.71 8.22
N PHE A 201 10.34 -10.32 8.44
CA PHE A 201 9.47 -10.82 7.39
C PHE A 201 8.73 -9.74 6.59
N GLU A 202 8.82 -8.46 6.95
CA GLU A 202 8.42 -7.36 6.09
C GLU A 202 9.35 -7.18 4.88
N ARG A 203 10.62 -7.58 5.02
CA ARG A 203 11.67 -7.40 4.00
C ARG A 203 12.07 -8.72 3.35
N GLU A 204 12.23 -9.76 4.15
CA GLU A 204 12.76 -11.05 3.75
C GLU A 204 11.72 -12.17 3.93
N ARG A 205 11.87 -13.25 3.20
CA ARG A 205 10.98 -14.43 3.29
C ARG A 205 11.66 -15.64 3.92
N THR A 206 12.90 -15.49 4.30
CA THR A 206 13.77 -16.56 4.79
C THR A 206 14.09 -16.38 6.25
N CYS A 207 14.36 -17.49 6.94
CA CYS A 207 14.81 -17.48 8.32
C CYS A 207 16.14 -16.71 8.48
N PRO A 208 16.27 -15.81 9.47
CA PRO A 208 17.51 -15.07 9.71
C PRO A 208 18.74 -15.93 9.98
N LEU A 209 18.56 -17.13 10.54
CA LEU A 209 19.68 -18.03 10.89
C LEU A 209 20.02 -19.04 9.81
N CYS A 210 19.03 -19.80 9.30
CA CYS A 210 19.29 -20.90 8.36
C CYS A 210 18.89 -20.58 6.91
N ARG A 211 18.34 -19.41 6.64
CA ARG A 211 17.87 -18.98 5.32
C ARG A 211 16.80 -19.89 4.68
N ALA A 212 16.23 -20.82 5.44
CA ALA A 212 15.10 -21.62 4.94
C ALA A 212 13.91 -20.73 4.60
N LEU A 213 13.22 -21.01 3.50
CA LEU A 213 12.02 -20.28 3.09
C LEU A 213 10.88 -20.58 4.07
N VAL A 214 10.39 -19.54 4.74
CA VAL A 214 9.38 -19.65 5.80
C VAL A 214 8.07 -18.99 5.40
N LYS A 215 8.13 -17.81 4.77
CA LYS A 215 6.97 -17.04 4.36
C LYS A 215 6.63 -17.35 2.90
N PRO A 216 5.39 -17.80 2.59
CA PRO A 216 4.99 -18.01 1.20
C PRO A 216 4.97 -16.70 0.41
N ALA A 217 5.10 -16.81 -0.92
CA ALA A 217 5.15 -15.67 -1.83
C ALA A 217 3.73 -15.16 -2.19
N ASP A 218 2.89 -14.81 -1.22
CA ASP A 218 1.51 -14.42 -1.50
C ASP A 218 1.44 -12.97 -2.01
N LEU A 219 1.47 -12.01 -1.12
CA LEU A 219 1.38 -10.58 -1.44
C LEU A 219 2.64 -9.86 -1.01
N LYS A 220 3.03 -8.84 -1.79
CA LYS A 220 4.08 -7.91 -1.37
C LYS A 220 3.61 -7.17 -0.13
N SER A 221 4.43 -7.19 0.93
CA SER A 221 4.16 -6.41 2.14
C SER A 221 4.64 -4.97 1.99
N PHE A 222 3.84 -4.03 2.48
CA PHE A 222 4.18 -2.61 2.58
C PHE A 222 4.23 -2.14 4.05
N GLY A 223 4.47 -3.05 4.95
CA GLY A 223 4.51 -2.79 6.39
C GLY A 223 5.62 -1.85 6.85
N ASP A 224 6.62 -1.61 6.00
CA ASP A 224 7.67 -0.60 6.21
C ASP A 224 7.20 0.84 5.94
N GLY A 225 5.97 1.02 5.46
CA GLY A 225 5.41 2.32 5.07
C GLY A 225 5.81 2.78 3.67
N SER A 226 6.44 1.92 2.87
CA SER A 226 6.78 2.23 1.48
C SER A 226 5.54 2.44 0.61
N THR A 227 5.70 3.18 -0.48
CA THR A 227 4.65 3.43 -1.47
C THR A 227 5.15 3.03 -2.86
N SER A 228 4.28 2.44 -3.66
CA SER A 228 4.60 2.15 -5.04
C SER A 228 4.82 3.44 -5.85
N LEU A 229 5.99 3.57 -6.44
CA LEU A 229 6.36 4.73 -7.26
C LEU A 229 5.90 4.61 -8.72
N PHE A 230 5.34 3.45 -9.09
CA PHE A 230 4.88 3.22 -10.44
C PHE A 230 3.70 4.13 -10.79
N PHE A 231 3.84 4.91 -11.88
CA PHE A 231 2.76 5.73 -12.42
C PHE A 231 1.80 4.88 -13.24
N GLN A 232 0.52 5.02 -12.96
CA GLN A 232 -0.55 4.39 -13.74
C GLN A 232 -1.15 5.44 -14.66
N LEU A 233 -0.62 5.53 -15.89
CA LEU A 233 -1.09 6.49 -16.90
C LEU A 233 -2.40 6.07 -17.57
N PHE A 234 -2.62 4.77 -17.69
CA PHE A 234 -3.78 4.18 -18.37
C PHE A 234 -4.67 3.37 -17.44
#